data_09e671706db9a80b50a422ef6456289a
#
_entry.id   09e671706db9a80b50a422ef6456289a
#
_cell.length_a   1.000
_cell.length_b   1.000
_cell.length_c   1.000
_cell.angle_alpha   90.00
_cell.angle_beta   90.00
_cell.angle_gamma   90.00
#
_symmetry.space_group_name_H-M   'P 1'
#
loop_
_entity.id
_entity.type
_entity.pdbx_description
1 polymer ?
#
loop_
_entity_poly.entity_id
_entity_poly.type
_entity_poly.pdbx_seq_one_letter_code
_entity_poly.pdbx_strand_id
1 'polypeptide(L)'
;DGMIFPKTAFAPTDLEEWLRVMKISKSYGMNHYRYHTCCPPEAAFIAADMLGIYMEPQLPFWGTITEEGEENHNQEEQDFLVEEGFNMLRYFGNHPSYCMMSMGNELWGSKKILNDIIGGYKKFDNRHLYTQGSNNFQWFPNVIENDDFFVGVRLANDRLIRGSYAMCDAPLGH
;
A
#
# COMPACT_ATOMS: atom_id res chain seq x y z
N ASP A 1 -9.75 1.44 -4.96
CA ASP A 1 -9.59 0.30 -4.06
C ASP A 1 -9.96 -1.01 -4.76
N GLY A 2 -9.04 -1.99 -4.69
CA GLY A 2 -9.20 -3.29 -5.35
C GLY A 2 -10.03 -4.33 -4.59
N MET A 3 -10.45 -4.06 -3.36
CA MET A 3 -11.09 -5.05 -2.46
C MET A 3 -12.57 -4.76 -2.17
N ILE A 4 -13.28 -4.13 -3.08
CA ILE A 4 -14.69 -3.79 -2.88
C ILE A 4 -15.59 -4.84 -3.52
N PHE A 5 -16.17 -5.71 -2.71
CA PHE A 5 -17.11 -6.76 -3.09
C PHE A 5 -18.42 -6.63 -2.30
N PRO A 6 -19.31 -5.67 -2.66
CA PRO A 6 -20.46 -5.28 -1.84
C PRO A 6 -21.53 -6.37 -1.68
N LYS A 7 -21.58 -7.34 -2.59
CA LYS A 7 -22.56 -8.43 -2.51
C LYS A 7 -22.19 -9.50 -1.50
N THR A 8 -20.92 -9.76 -1.35
CA THR A 8 -20.40 -10.85 -0.50
C THR A 8 -19.69 -10.33 0.73
N ALA A 9 -19.26 -9.06 0.71
CA ALA A 9 -18.33 -8.46 1.68
C ALA A 9 -17.03 -9.29 1.85
N PHE A 10 -16.70 -10.11 0.87
CA PHE A 10 -15.59 -11.04 0.89
C PHE A 10 -14.90 -11.10 -0.49
N ALA A 11 -13.57 -11.05 -0.51
CA ALA A 11 -12.81 -11.16 -1.74
C ALA A 11 -12.95 -12.56 -2.34
N PRO A 12 -13.22 -12.68 -3.65
CA PRO A 12 -13.26 -13.98 -4.29
C PRO A 12 -11.88 -14.63 -4.30
N THR A 13 -11.85 -15.95 -4.23
CA THR A 13 -10.63 -16.75 -4.34
C THR A 13 -10.46 -17.37 -5.73
N ASP A 14 -11.46 -17.24 -6.59
CA ASP A 14 -11.43 -17.74 -7.96
C ASP A 14 -10.87 -16.72 -8.95
N LEU A 15 -10.14 -17.21 -9.93
CA LEU A 15 -9.47 -16.42 -10.93
C LEU A 15 -10.46 -15.70 -11.88
N GLU A 16 -11.56 -16.37 -12.22
CA GLU A 16 -12.51 -15.85 -13.22
C GLU A 16 -13.20 -14.56 -12.74
N GLU A 17 -13.54 -14.49 -11.45
CA GLU A 17 -14.14 -13.27 -10.90
C GLU A 17 -13.14 -12.11 -10.87
N TRP A 18 -11.87 -12.36 -10.53
CA TRP A 18 -10.84 -11.32 -10.61
C TRP A 18 -10.59 -10.86 -12.04
N LEU A 19 -10.53 -11.79 -13.00
CA LEU A 19 -10.42 -11.45 -14.42
C LEU A 19 -11.60 -10.60 -14.89
N ARG A 20 -12.83 -10.94 -14.46
CA ARG A 20 -14.04 -10.18 -14.78
C ARG A 20 -13.94 -8.74 -14.27
N VAL A 21 -13.64 -8.56 -12.99
CA VAL A 21 -13.57 -7.24 -12.35
C VAL A 21 -12.45 -6.39 -12.97
N MET A 22 -11.26 -6.96 -13.13
CA MET A 22 -10.12 -6.24 -13.66
C MET A 22 -10.24 -5.89 -15.15
N LYS A 23 -10.90 -6.73 -15.96
CA LYS A 23 -11.25 -6.39 -17.37
C LYS A 23 -12.17 -5.19 -17.43
N ILE A 24 -13.17 -5.11 -16.55
CA ILE A 24 -14.07 -3.95 -16.48
C ILE A 24 -13.26 -2.70 -16.12
N SER A 25 -12.42 -2.75 -15.10
CA SER A 25 -11.58 -1.61 -14.72
C SER A 25 -10.66 -1.16 -15.86
N LYS A 26 -10.02 -2.09 -16.56
CA LYS A 26 -9.21 -1.76 -17.75
C LYS A 26 -10.01 -1.11 -18.87
N SER A 27 -11.26 -1.51 -19.07
CA SER A 27 -12.12 -0.89 -20.08
C SER A 27 -12.41 0.59 -19.80
N TYR A 28 -12.26 1.02 -18.56
CA TYR A 28 -12.32 2.43 -18.14
C TYR A 28 -10.95 3.11 -18.10
N GLY A 29 -9.89 2.45 -18.57
CA GLY A 29 -8.52 3.00 -18.61
C GLY A 29 -7.75 2.86 -17.29
N MET A 30 -8.29 2.15 -16.30
CA MET A 30 -7.58 1.88 -15.05
C MET A 30 -6.57 0.76 -15.22
N ASN A 31 -5.34 0.98 -14.76
CA ASN A 31 -4.24 0.02 -14.84
C ASN A 31 -3.52 -0.19 -13.51
N HIS A 32 -4.03 0.38 -12.42
CA HIS A 32 -3.47 0.29 -11.09
C HIS A 32 -4.55 -0.01 -10.05
N TYR A 33 -4.27 -0.96 -9.16
CA TYR A 33 -5.09 -1.30 -8.00
C TYR A 33 -4.31 -1.09 -6.71
N ARG A 34 -4.82 -0.21 -5.87
CA ARG A 34 -4.44 -0.11 -4.47
C ARG A 34 -5.39 -0.94 -3.62
N TYR A 35 -4.87 -1.72 -2.70
CA TYR A 35 -5.65 -2.55 -1.77
C TYR A 35 -5.59 -1.94 -0.37
N HIS A 36 -6.67 -1.28 0.02
CA HIS A 36 -6.75 -0.55 1.29
C HIS A 36 -6.67 -1.49 2.48
N THR A 37 -5.56 -1.40 3.24
CA THR A 37 -5.29 -2.18 4.46
C THR A 37 -5.43 -3.70 4.29
N CYS A 38 -5.09 -4.21 3.14
CA CYS A 38 -5.13 -5.66 2.89
C CYS A 38 -4.20 -6.10 1.76
N CYS A 39 -3.87 -7.38 1.77
CA CYS A 39 -3.27 -8.09 0.65
C CYS A 39 -4.36 -8.98 0.02
N PRO A 40 -4.57 -8.91 -1.30
CA PRO A 40 -5.54 -9.76 -1.96
C PRO A 40 -5.05 -11.21 -2.08
N PRO A 41 -5.94 -12.18 -2.36
CA PRO A 41 -5.54 -13.56 -2.61
C PRO A 41 -4.74 -13.71 -3.91
N GLU A 42 -3.97 -14.79 -4.03
CA GLU A 42 -3.12 -15.09 -5.20
C GLU A 42 -3.85 -14.98 -6.54
N ALA A 43 -5.13 -15.37 -6.58
CA ALA A 43 -5.96 -15.25 -7.79
C ALA A 43 -6.02 -13.82 -8.35
N ALA A 44 -5.94 -12.81 -7.47
CA ALA A 44 -5.89 -11.41 -7.90
C ALA A 44 -4.56 -11.07 -8.57
N PHE A 45 -3.44 -11.55 -8.03
CA PHE A 45 -2.11 -11.36 -8.65
C PHE A 45 -2.03 -12.05 -10.02
N ILE A 46 -2.52 -13.28 -10.12
CA ILE A 46 -2.55 -14.01 -11.39
C ILE A 46 -3.39 -13.24 -12.43
N ALA A 47 -4.58 -12.77 -12.06
CA ALA A 47 -5.42 -11.97 -12.94
C ALA A 47 -4.74 -10.66 -13.37
N ALA A 48 -4.07 -10.00 -12.44
CA ALA A 48 -3.34 -8.76 -12.70
C ALA A 48 -2.13 -8.99 -13.63
N ASP A 49 -1.38 -10.08 -13.44
CA ASP A 49 -0.29 -10.49 -14.33
C ASP A 49 -0.81 -10.70 -15.76
N MET A 50 -1.91 -11.44 -15.92
CA MET A 50 -2.51 -11.72 -17.23
C MET A 50 -3.03 -10.46 -17.93
N LEU A 51 -3.49 -9.47 -17.19
CA LEU A 51 -4.12 -8.27 -17.72
C LEU A 51 -3.20 -7.04 -17.75
N GLY A 52 -2.01 -7.11 -17.15
CA GLY A 52 -1.10 -5.97 -17.04
C GLY A 52 -1.67 -4.87 -16.15
N ILE A 53 -2.05 -5.21 -14.91
CA ILE A 53 -2.49 -4.26 -13.89
C ILE A 53 -1.39 -4.19 -12.82
N TYR A 54 -1.00 -2.98 -12.46
CA TYR A 54 -0.07 -2.74 -11.35
C TYR A 54 -0.79 -2.87 -10.01
N MET A 55 -0.19 -3.59 -9.08
CA MET A 55 -0.76 -3.88 -7.77
C MET A 55 0.01 -3.18 -6.66
N GLU A 56 -0.74 -2.59 -5.74
CA GLU A 56 -0.25 -1.98 -4.49
C GLU A 56 -1.01 -2.59 -3.30
N PRO A 57 -0.65 -3.80 -2.86
CA PRO A 57 -1.16 -4.32 -1.60
C PRO A 57 -0.60 -3.55 -0.41
N GLN A 58 -1.38 -3.49 0.67
CA GLN A 58 -1.00 -2.85 1.92
C GLN A 58 -0.96 -3.89 3.05
N LEU A 59 -0.16 -3.60 4.08
CA LEU A 59 -0.30 -4.32 5.34
C LEU A 59 -1.71 -4.10 5.91
N PRO A 60 -2.26 -5.08 6.65
CA PRO A 60 -3.58 -4.97 7.27
C PRO A 60 -3.52 -4.05 8.49
N PHE A 61 -3.11 -2.79 8.27
CA PHE A 61 -2.85 -1.86 9.34
C PHE A 61 -3.42 -0.46 9.09
N TRP A 62 -4.11 0.03 10.10
CA TRP A 62 -4.63 1.40 10.20
C TRP A 62 -4.53 1.81 11.66
N GLY A 63 -3.42 2.39 12.06
CA GLY A 63 -3.14 2.64 13.46
C GLY A 63 -1.87 3.41 13.70
N THR A 64 -1.31 3.27 14.91
CA THR A 64 -0.15 4.00 15.37
C THR A 64 1.04 3.07 15.53
N ILE A 65 2.15 3.40 14.89
CA ILE A 65 3.45 2.77 15.12
C ILE A 65 4.13 3.48 16.28
N THR A 66 4.38 2.76 17.37
CA THR A 66 4.91 3.31 18.63
C THR A 66 6.35 2.90 18.88
N GLU A 67 7.08 3.76 19.59
CA GLU A 67 8.42 3.44 20.08
C GLU A 67 8.36 2.73 21.44
N GLU A 68 9.40 1.98 21.78
CA GLU A 68 9.49 1.33 23.08
C GLU A 68 9.40 2.37 24.21
N GLY A 69 8.53 2.13 25.18
CA GLY A 69 8.27 3.03 26.30
C GLY A 69 7.14 4.04 26.08
N GLU A 70 6.57 4.13 24.88
CA GLU A 70 5.38 4.93 24.65
C GLU A 70 4.11 4.24 25.19
N GLU A 71 3.10 5.05 25.51
CA GLU A 71 1.79 4.55 25.91
C GLU A 71 1.17 3.69 24.81
N ASN A 72 0.61 2.55 25.19
CA ASN A 72 0.03 1.55 24.27
C ASN A 72 1.04 0.90 23.30
N HIS A 73 2.34 0.94 23.60
CA HIS A 73 3.31 0.21 22.82
C HIS A 73 3.04 -1.30 22.88
N ASN A 74 2.97 -1.94 21.71
CA ASN A 74 2.80 -3.38 21.57
C ASN A 74 3.81 -3.92 20.57
N GLN A 75 4.93 -4.40 21.06
CA GLN A 75 6.00 -4.92 20.22
C GLN A 75 5.58 -6.17 19.46
N GLU A 76 4.77 -7.06 20.06
CA GLU A 76 4.32 -8.30 19.40
C GLU A 76 3.43 -7.97 18.18
N GLU A 77 2.58 -6.98 18.29
CA GLU A 77 1.76 -6.52 17.15
C GLU A 77 2.61 -5.92 16.05
N GLN A 78 3.59 -5.10 16.39
CA GLN A 78 4.50 -4.52 15.39
C GLN A 78 5.37 -5.59 14.72
N ASP A 79 5.89 -6.54 15.47
CA ASP A 79 6.66 -7.67 14.94
C ASP A 79 5.82 -8.53 14.01
N PHE A 80 4.55 -8.79 14.37
CA PHE A 80 3.61 -9.49 13.51
C PHE A 80 3.39 -8.75 12.18
N LEU A 81 3.15 -7.45 12.22
CA LEU A 81 2.95 -6.63 11.02
C LEU A 81 4.19 -6.62 10.12
N VAL A 82 5.38 -6.52 10.72
CA VAL A 82 6.65 -6.57 9.97
C VAL A 82 6.83 -7.93 9.29
N GLU A 83 6.58 -9.03 10.01
CA GLU A 83 6.71 -10.37 9.45
C GLU A 83 5.66 -10.63 8.37
N GLU A 84 4.44 -10.11 8.53
CA GLU A 84 3.40 -10.20 7.50
C GLU A 84 3.83 -9.51 6.19
N GLY A 85 4.50 -8.37 6.28
CA GLY A 85 5.07 -7.73 5.09
C GLY A 85 6.14 -8.58 4.41
N PHE A 86 7.02 -9.23 5.16
CA PHE A 86 7.97 -10.19 4.59
C PHE A 86 7.26 -11.40 3.97
N ASN A 87 6.17 -11.88 4.57
CA ASN A 87 5.37 -12.95 3.99
C ASN A 87 4.74 -12.55 2.67
N MET A 88 4.17 -11.35 2.58
CA MET A 88 3.66 -10.81 1.31
C MET A 88 4.73 -10.82 0.22
N LEU A 89 5.95 -10.39 0.53
CA LEU A 89 7.07 -10.40 -0.42
C LEU A 89 7.52 -11.83 -0.77
N ARG A 90 7.60 -12.74 0.19
CA ARG A 90 7.99 -14.14 -0.05
C ARG A 90 7.00 -14.89 -0.94
N TYR A 91 5.70 -14.71 -0.68
CA TYR A 91 4.66 -15.46 -1.38
C TYR A 91 4.28 -14.84 -2.72
N PHE A 92 4.23 -13.52 -2.80
CA PHE A 92 3.72 -12.81 -3.98
C PHE A 92 4.76 -11.98 -4.73
N GLY A 93 5.95 -11.76 -4.17
CA GLY A 93 6.98 -10.90 -4.74
C GLY A 93 7.48 -11.31 -6.15
N ASN A 94 7.17 -12.51 -6.62
CA ASN A 94 7.51 -12.95 -7.97
C ASN A 94 6.43 -12.65 -9.01
N HIS A 95 5.27 -12.13 -8.61
CA HIS A 95 4.25 -11.70 -9.55
C HIS A 95 4.68 -10.39 -10.23
N PRO A 96 4.76 -10.33 -11.57
CA PRO A 96 5.13 -9.10 -12.29
C PRO A 96 4.19 -7.92 -12.01
N SER A 97 2.95 -8.19 -11.64
CA SER A 97 1.96 -7.18 -11.25
C SER A 97 2.23 -6.55 -9.88
N TYR A 98 2.93 -7.24 -8.99
CA TYR A 98 3.25 -6.72 -7.65
C TYR A 98 4.39 -5.69 -7.75
N CYS A 99 4.05 -4.46 -8.05
CA CYS A 99 5.03 -3.40 -8.30
C CYS A 99 5.26 -2.48 -7.11
N MET A 100 4.26 -2.31 -6.25
CA MET A 100 4.25 -1.34 -5.16
C MET A 100 3.78 -1.99 -3.87
N MET A 101 4.32 -1.56 -2.73
CA MET A 101 3.92 -2.01 -1.40
C MET A 101 3.79 -0.82 -0.46
N SER A 102 2.72 -0.81 0.33
CA SER A 102 2.45 0.22 1.31
C SER A 102 2.26 -0.35 2.70
N MET A 103 2.70 0.38 3.73
CA MET A 103 2.60 -0.03 5.14
C MET A 103 1.18 -0.04 5.69
N GLY A 104 0.24 0.62 5.04
CA GLY A 104 -1.14 0.70 5.51
C GLY A 104 -1.80 2.04 5.19
N ASN A 105 -2.83 2.42 5.96
CA ASN A 105 -3.62 3.61 5.69
C ASN A 105 -3.68 4.53 6.91
N GLU A 106 -3.46 5.82 6.68
CA GLU A 106 -3.59 6.89 7.69
C GLU A 106 -2.83 6.58 8.99
N LEU A 107 -1.58 6.14 8.85
CA LEU A 107 -0.76 5.74 9.98
C LEU A 107 -0.30 6.96 10.79
N TRP A 108 -0.13 6.74 12.10
CA TRP A 108 0.41 7.68 13.07
C TRP A 108 1.67 7.13 13.72
N GLY A 109 2.40 7.99 14.43
CA GLY A 109 3.49 7.59 15.32
C GLY A 109 4.88 7.81 14.73
N SER A 110 5.80 6.88 14.96
CA SER A 110 7.20 7.06 14.68
C SER A 110 7.56 6.94 13.20
N LYS A 111 7.97 8.05 12.60
CA LYS A 111 8.58 8.08 11.25
C LYS A 111 9.84 7.22 11.18
N LYS A 112 10.62 7.22 12.26
CA LYS A 112 11.86 6.47 12.31
C LYS A 112 11.60 4.98 12.15
N ILE A 113 10.66 4.43 12.93
CA ILE A 113 10.31 3.00 12.85
C ILE A 113 9.72 2.67 11.47
N LEU A 114 8.81 3.50 10.95
CA LEU A 114 8.28 3.32 9.58
C LEU A 114 9.40 3.29 8.54
N ASN A 115 10.36 4.21 8.64
CA ASN A 115 11.51 4.25 7.73
C ASN A 115 12.40 3.02 7.84
N ASP A 116 12.65 2.55 9.06
CA ASP A 116 13.47 1.35 9.31
C ASP A 116 12.79 0.08 8.77
N ILE A 117 11.47 -0.05 8.92
CA ILE A 117 10.69 -1.18 8.39
C ILE A 117 10.76 -1.20 6.86
N ILE A 118 10.51 -0.06 6.20
CA ILE A 118 10.60 0.03 4.74
C ILE A 118 12.01 -0.27 4.25
N GLY A 119 13.03 0.25 4.94
CA GLY A 119 14.42 -0.06 4.66
C GLY A 119 14.72 -1.56 4.75
N GLY A 120 14.08 -2.25 5.70
CA GLY A 120 14.14 -3.71 5.82
C GLY A 120 13.55 -4.44 4.62
N TYR A 121 12.37 -4.03 4.17
CA TYR A 121 11.73 -4.60 2.98
C TYR A 121 12.52 -4.35 1.70
N LYS A 122 13.01 -3.13 1.49
CA LYS A 122 13.88 -2.79 0.35
C LYS A 122 15.16 -3.61 0.31
N LYS A 123 15.76 -3.86 1.47
CA LYS A 123 16.95 -4.71 1.57
C LYS A 123 16.65 -6.18 1.27
N PHE A 124 15.46 -6.65 1.61
CA PHE A 124 15.02 -8.01 1.36
C PHE A 124 14.65 -8.22 -0.11
N ASP A 125 13.89 -7.29 -0.69
CA ASP A 125 13.50 -7.33 -2.10
C ASP A 125 13.45 -5.91 -2.69
N ASN A 126 14.40 -5.56 -3.53
CA ASN A 126 14.53 -4.24 -4.14
C ASN A 126 13.86 -4.12 -5.52
N ARG A 127 13.05 -5.10 -5.91
CA ARG A 127 12.34 -5.09 -7.19
C ARG A 127 11.04 -4.28 -7.14
N HIS A 128 10.54 -3.97 -5.96
CA HIS A 128 9.30 -3.25 -5.72
C HIS A 128 9.56 -1.81 -5.32
N LEU A 129 8.53 -0.98 -5.47
CA LEU A 129 8.50 0.37 -4.92
C LEU A 129 7.76 0.35 -3.57
N TYR A 130 8.24 1.13 -2.61
CA TYR A 130 7.72 1.12 -1.25
C TYR A 130 7.28 2.50 -0.80
N THR A 131 6.24 2.55 0.05
CA THR A 131 5.80 3.78 0.71
C THR A 131 5.37 3.51 2.15
N GLN A 132 5.56 4.51 2.99
CA GLN A 132 5.20 4.47 4.42
C GLN A 132 3.73 4.21 4.71
N GLY A 133 2.87 4.44 3.75
CA GLY A 133 1.42 4.31 3.91
C GLY A 133 0.66 5.33 3.08
N SER A 134 -0.64 5.19 3.06
CA SER A 134 -1.53 6.08 2.32
C SER A 134 -2.19 7.07 3.26
N ASN A 135 -2.19 8.36 2.88
CA ASN A 135 -2.77 9.45 3.67
C ASN A 135 -2.16 9.67 5.06
N ASN A 136 -0.93 9.29 5.29
CA ASN A 136 -0.20 9.62 6.50
C ASN A 136 0.08 11.13 6.50
N PHE A 137 -0.67 11.92 7.28
CA PHE A 137 -0.60 13.38 7.24
C PHE A 137 -0.38 14.04 8.60
N GLN A 138 0.05 13.27 9.59
CA GLN A 138 0.38 13.75 10.92
C GLN A 138 1.68 14.55 11.01
N TRP A 139 2.51 14.49 9.98
CA TRP A 139 3.75 15.29 9.85
C TRP A 139 3.94 15.87 8.45
N PHE A 140 4.80 16.88 8.33
CA PHE A 140 5.11 17.54 7.07
C PHE A 140 6.61 17.86 6.96
N PRO A 141 7.26 17.66 5.78
CA PRO A 141 6.67 17.04 4.60
C PRO A 141 6.24 15.59 4.88
N ASN A 142 5.24 15.13 4.17
CA ASN A 142 4.66 13.80 4.40
C ASN A 142 5.36 12.73 3.58
N VAL A 143 6.67 12.70 3.64
CA VAL A 143 7.56 11.70 3.04
C VAL A 143 8.68 11.36 4.02
N ILE A 144 9.20 10.15 3.94
CA ILE A 144 10.37 9.67 4.68
C ILE A 144 11.45 9.20 3.71
N GLU A 145 12.66 8.97 4.21
CA GLU A 145 13.85 8.72 3.38
C GLU A 145 13.69 7.53 2.44
N ASN A 146 13.05 6.45 2.91
CA ASN A 146 12.87 5.23 2.15
C ASN A 146 11.61 5.21 1.27
N ASP A 147 10.79 6.25 1.24
CA ASP A 147 9.66 6.33 0.31
C ASP A 147 10.15 6.42 -1.14
N ASP A 148 9.60 5.58 -2.02
CA ASP A 148 9.79 5.68 -3.46
C ASP A 148 8.68 6.49 -4.14
N PHE A 149 7.51 6.58 -3.49
CA PHE A 149 6.35 7.33 -3.99
C PHE A 149 5.49 7.81 -2.82
N PHE A 150 4.56 8.69 -3.12
CA PHE A 150 3.64 9.26 -2.14
C PHE A 150 2.19 8.95 -2.51
N VAL A 151 1.42 8.50 -1.54
CA VAL A 151 -0.03 8.29 -1.66
C VAL A 151 -0.75 9.12 -0.61
N GLY A 152 -1.46 10.15 -1.01
CA GLY A 152 -2.18 10.97 -0.04
C GLY A 152 -2.84 12.19 -0.62
N VAL A 153 -3.48 12.95 0.27
CA VAL A 153 -4.19 14.19 -0.07
C VAL A 153 -3.41 15.44 0.29
N ARG A 154 -2.29 15.28 1.03
CA ARG A 154 -1.42 16.38 1.45
C ARG A 154 0.04 16.01 1.34
N LEU A 155 0.81 16.87 0.73
CA LEU A 155 2.27 16.80 0.74
C LEU A 155 2.87 17.77 1.78
N ALA A 156 2.20 18.88 2.03
CA ALA A 156 2.59 19.91 3.01
C ALA A 156 1.36 20.52 3.69
N ASN A 157 1.59 21.29 4.78
CA ASN A 157 0.51 21.89 5.59
C ASN A 157 -0.47 22.76 4.79
N ASP A 158 0.03 23.47 3.80
CA ASP A 158 -0.69 24.46 3.00
C ASP A 158 -1.23 23.88 1.69
N ARG A 159 -0.97 22.59 1.40
CA ARG A 159 -1.36 21.98 0.13
C ARG A 159 -2.15 20.73 0.30
N LEU A 160 -3.29 20.72 -0.36
CA LEU A 160 -4.06 19.52 -0.64
C LEU A 160 -3.76 19.06 -2.07
N ILE A 161 -3.32 17.84 -2.22
CA ILE A 161 -3.22 17.17 -3.52
C ILE A 161 -4.42 16.24 -3.67
N ARG A 162 -5.54 16.81 -4.08
CA ARG A 162 -6.82 16.13 -4.17
C ARG A 162 -7.63 16.65 -5.35
N GLY A 163 -8.17 15.72 -6.11
CA GLY A 163 -8.99 16.04 -7.27
C GLY A 163 -8.16 16.41 -8.51
N SER A 164 -8.83 16.83 -9.56
CA SER A 164 -8.24 17.03 -10.88
C SER A 164 -7.20 18.15 -10.99
N TYR A 165 -7.20 19.07 -10.07
CA TYR A 165 -6.26 20.22 -10.03
C TYR A 165 -5.05 19.97 -9.12
N ALA A 166 -5.02 18.90 -8.40
CA ALA A 166 -3.97 18.63 -7.43
C ALA A 166 -2.62 18.26 -8.07
N MET A 167 -2.65 17.76 -9.26
CA MET A 167 -1.49 17.17 -9.92
C MET A 167 -0.46 18.13 -10.44
N CYS A 168 -0.87 19.40 -10.70
CA CYS A 168 -0.01 20.34 -11.42
C CYS A 168 1.21 20.82 -10.63
N ASP A 169 1.12 20.81 -9.30
CA ASP A 169 2.12 21.42 -8.41
C ASP A 169 2.81 20.45 -7.45
N ALA A 170 2.46 19.18 -7.49
CA ALA A 170 3.01 18.18 -6.58
C ALA A 170 4.01 17.26 -7.28
N PRO A 171 5.32 17.46 -7.10
CA PRO A 171 6.35 16.70 -7.82
C PRO A 171 6.39 15.22 -7.45
N LEU A 172 5.80 14.83 -6.33
CA LEU A 172 5.79 13.46 -5.81
C LEU A 172 4.37 12.89 -5.63
N GLY A 173 3.32 13.65 -5.97
CA GLY A 173 1.95 13.22 -5.80
C GLY A 173 1.40 12.46 -7.02
N HIS A 174 0.66 11.40 -6.76
CA HIS A 174 -0.11 10.65 -7.76
C HIS A 174 -1.55 10.47 -7.32
#